data_708999ef1711deb28deb6d12b217ad5d
#
_entry.id   708999ef1711deb28deb6d12b217ad5d
#
_cell.length_a   1.000
_cell.length_b   1.000
_cell.length_c   1.000
_cell.angle_alpha   90.00
_cell.angle_beta   90.00
_cell.angle_gamma   90.00
#
_symmetry.space_group_name_H-M   'P 1'
#
loop_
_entity.id
_entity.type
_entity.pdbx_description
1 polymer ?
#
loop_
_entity_poly.entity_id
_entity_poly.type
_entity_poly.pdbx_seq_one_letter_code
_entity_poly.pdbx_strand_id
1 'polypeptide(L)'
;MKQQNINNLVRLGELLSKTEQFNDIFDKAEQQNSWFTRANVIFAFKSWSEALSKNNVQQWLSQYQLPQTTSPKKILIIMAGNLPLVGFHDLLCVLVAGHKAIVKLSSDDRVLLPYLIKQIRAFAPEWAEAVAFTDDKVTEYDAVIATGSDNTARYFEYYFGKKPHIIRKNRHSVAVLTGEETPEELQDLGKDIFLYYGLGCRSVSKLFVPQDYDFDLLFQAIYPYKDIIEEQKYANNYDY
;
A
#
# COMPACT_ATOMS: atom_id res chain seq x y z
N MET A 1 17.24 -1.23 20.08
CA MET A 1 16.54 -0.71 18.88
C MET A 1 15.85 -1.80 18.07
N LYS A 2 16.55 -2.83 17.54
CA LYS A 2 15.91 -3.89 16.72
C LYS A 2 14.75 -4.61 17.43
N GLN A 3 14.92 -4.98 18.69
CA GLN A 3 13.85 -5.64 19.46
C GLN A 3 12.66 -4.72 19.72
N GLN A 4 12.89 -3.43 19.99
CA GLN A 4 11.81 -2.45 20.17
C GLN A 4 11.01 -2.26 18.87
N ASN A 5 11.69 -2.17 17.71
CA ASN A 5 11.03 -2.09 16.42
C ASN A 5 10.17 -3.33 16.13
N ILE A 6 10.68 -4.55 16.45
CA ILE A 6 9.90 -5.78 16.33
C ILE A 6 8.64 -5.68 17.18
N ASN A 7 8.78 -5.31 18.46
CA ASN A 7 7.65 -5.19 19.37
C ASN A 7 6.60 -4.16 18.87
N ASN A 8 7.06 -3.00 18.38
CA ASN A 8 6.18 -1.96 17.87
C ASN A 8 5.42 -2.42 16.61
N LEU A 9 6.10 -3.11 15.68
CA LEU A 9 5.48 -3.66 14.47
C LEU A 9 4.45 -4.75 14.81
N VAL A 10 4.78 -5.65 15.72
CA VAL A 10 3.86 -6.73 16.16
C VAL A 10 2.61 -6.12 16.82
N ARG A 11 2.78 -5.16 17.75
CA ARG A 11 1.64 -4.46 18.37
C ARG A 11 0.79 -3.71 17.36
N LEU A 12 1.41 -3.14 16.33
CA LEU A 12 0.69 -2.53 15.23
C LEU A 12 -0.13 -3.57 14.44
N GLY A 13 0.45 -4.74 14.14
CA GLY A 13 -0.26 -5.85 13.52
C GLY A 13 -1.46 -6.32 14.35
N GLU A 14 -1.29 -6.46 15.67
CA GLU A 14 -2.36 -6.80 16.62
C GLU A 14 -3.45 -5.72 16.67
N LEU A 15 -3.10 -4.45 16.56
CA LEU A 15 -4.06 -3.37 16.46
C LEU A 15 -4.88 -3.50 15.18
N LEU A 16 -4.23 -3.68 14.02
CA LEU A 16 -4.88 -3.76 12.71
C LEU A 16 -5.78 -5.00 12.56
N SER A 17 -5.54 -6.08 13.34
CA SER A 17 -6.41 -7.26 13.34
C SER A 17 -7.81 -6.99 13.88
N LYS A 18 -7.97 -5.96 14.73
CA LYS A 18 -9.22 -5.62 15.43
C LYS A 18 -10.08 -4.69 14.59
N THR A 19 -10.43 -5.11 13.38
CA THR A 19 -11.09 -4.28 12.37
C THR A 19 -12.42 -3.68 12.84
N GLU A 20 -13.11 -4.30 13.77
CA GLU A 20 -14.36 -3.81 14.36
C GLU A 20 -14.23 -2.49 15.14
N GLN A 21 -13.02 -2.15 15.58
CA GLN A 21 -12.74 -0.90 16.30
C GLN A 21 -12.60 0.31 15.36
N PHE A 22 -12.58 0.08 14.05
CA PHE A 22 -12.29 1.10 13.03
C PHE A 22 -13.51 1.45 12.17
N ASN A 23 -14.71 1.00 12.52
CA ASN A 23 -15.91 1.17 11.71
C ASN A 23 -16.12 2.63 11.25
N ASP A 24 -16.08 3.59 12.18
CA ASP A 24 -16.27 5.02 11.87
C ASP A 24 -15.20 5.57 10.92
N ILE A 25 -13.98 5.03 10.99
CA ILE A 25 -12.88 5.45 10.13
C ILE A 25 -12.98 4.83 8.75
N PHE A 26 -13.46 3.61 8.65
CA PHE A 26 -13.74 2.97 7.37
C PHE A 26 -14.83 3.71 6.61
N ASP A 27 -15.92 4.06 7.29
CA ASP A 27 -17.02 4.83 6.69
C ASP A 27 -16.55 6.23 6.21
N LYS A 28 -15.69 6.90 6.97
CA LYS A 28 -15.07 8.17 6.56
C LYS A 28 -14.14 8.02 5.37
N ALA A 29 -13.35 6.94 5.31
CA ALA A 29 -12.45 6.68 4.21
C ALA A 29 -13.23 6.42 2.91
N GLU A 30 -14.31 5.64 2.98
CA GLU A 30 -15.20 5.37 1.84
C GLU A 30 -15.93 6.63 1.37
N GLN A 31 -16.41 7.48 2.29
CA GLN A 31 -17.01 8.78 1.95
C GLN A 31 -16.02 9.72 1.24
N GLN A 32 -14.75 9.70 1.61
CA GLN A 32 -13.72 10.52 0.98
C GLN A 32 -13.32 9.96 -0.40
N ASN A 33 -13.20 8.65 -0.51
CA ASN A 33 -12.81 7.96 -1.73
C ASN A 33 -13.63 6.68 -1.91
N SER A 34 -14.59 6.69 -2.83
CA SER A 34 -15.48 5.55 -3.05
C SER A 34 -14.77 4.27 -3.56
N TRP A 35 -13.51 4.36 -4.01
CA TRP A 35 -12.69 3.17 -4.25
C TRP A 35 -12.25 2.46 -2.96
N PHE A 36 -12.31 3.16 -1.83
CA PHE A 36 -12.00 2.62 -0.51
C PHE A 36 -13.22 1.99 0.12
N THR A 37 -13.90 1.11 -0.62
CA THR A 37 -15.02 0.36 -0.05
C THR A 37 -14.62 -0.25 1.28
N ARG A 38 -15.59 -0.39 2.18
CA ARG A 38 -15.37 -1.02 3.48
C ARG A 38 -14.65 -2.38 3.35
N ALA A 39 -15.02 -3.19 2.35
CA ALA A 39 -14.39 -4.49 2.09
C ALA A 39 -12.90 -4.34 1.75
N ASN A 40 -12.55 -3.39 0.87
CA ASN A 40 -11.18 -3.12 0.46
C ASN A 40 -10.32 -2.61 1.63
N VAL A 41 -10.88 -1.73 2.46
CA VAL A 41 -10.15 -1.20 3.63
C VAL A 41 -9.92 -2.30 4.67
N ILE A 42 -10.93 -3.11 4.97
CA ILE A 42 -10.80 -4.27 5.87
C ILE A 42 -9.75 -5.26 5.34
N PHE A 43 -9.76 -5.53 4.05
CA PHE A 43 -8.77 -6.40 3.44
C PHE A 43 -7.35 -5.85 3.60
N ALA A 44 -7.15 -4.55 3.35
CA ALA A 44 -5.85 -3.90 3.56
C ALA A 44 -5.37 -4.01 5.01
N PHE A 45 -6.25 -3.78 5.98
CA PHE A 45 -5.94 -3.89 7.41
C PHE A 45 -5.55 -5.32 7.80
N LYS A 46 -6.31 -6.32 7.35
CA LYS A 46 -6.02 -7.74 7.60
C LYS A 46 -4.69 -8.16 6.97
N SER A 47 -4.44 -7.75 5.72
CA SER A 47 -3.17 -8.05 5.03
C SER A 47 -1.98 -7.41 5.75
N TRP A 48 -2.11 -6.20 6.25
CA TRP A 48 -1.09 -5.55 7.07
C TRP A 48 -0.92 -6.25 8.42
N SER A 49 -2.01 -6.68 9.07
CA SER A 49 -1.94 -7.44 10.32
C SER A 49 -1.15 -8.73 10.15
N GLU A 50 -1.40 -9.48 9.08
CA GLU A 50 -0.66 -10.70 8.75
C GLU A 50 0.81 -10.43 8.45
N ALA A 51 1.09 -9.42 7.60
CA ALA A 51 2.46 -9.02 7.26
C ALA A 51 3.26 -8.60 8.50
N LEU A 52 2.59 -8.01 9.50
CA LEU A 52 3.18 -7.58 10.77
C LEU A 52 3.10 -8.64 11.88
N SER A 53 2.76 -9.88 11.56
CA SER A 53 2.88 -11.00 12.52
C SER A 53 4.33 -11.16 12.98
N LYS A 54 4.52 -11.68 14.20
CA LYS A 54 5.84 -11.81 14.81
C LYS A 54 6.85 -12.53 13.92
N ASN A 55 6.43 -13.63 13.30
CA ASN A 55 7.31 -14.42 12.44
C ASN A 55 7.72 -13.64 11.18
N ASN A 56 6.76 -13.01 10.50
CA ASN A 56 7.01 -12.23 9.29
C ASN A 56 7.91 -11.02 9.57
N VAL A 57 7.66 -10.30 10.67
CA VAL A 57 8.50 -9.17 11.10
C VAL A 57 9.93 -9.62 11.43
N GLN A 58 10.09 -10.73 12.15
CA GLN A 58 11.40 -11.26 12.46
C GLN A 58 12.16 -11.69 11.19
N GLN A 59 11.49 -12.39 10.29
CA GLN A 59 12.05 -12.80 9.00
C GLN A 59 12.46 -11.58 8.17
N TRP A 60 11.58 -10.59 8.03
CA TRP A 60 11.87 -9.34 7.30
C TRP A 60 13.09 -8.64 7.88
N LEU A 61 13.10 -8.35 9.18
CA LEU A 61 14.18 -7.57 9.80
C LEU A 61 15.48 -8.37 9.99
N SER A 62 15.44 -9.72 9.90
CA SER A 62 16.66 -10.53 9.97
C SER A 62 17.61 -10.29 8.80
N GLN A 63 17.06 -9.90 7.66
CA GLN A 63 17.81 -9.66 6.42
C GLN A 63 18.60 -8.35 6.43
N TYR A 64 18.37 -7.48 7.44
CA TYR A 64 18.98 -6.15 7.49
C TYR A 64 19.82 -5.96 8.76
N GLN A 65 20.96 -5.33 8.57
CA GLN A 65 21.74 -4.76 9.66
C GLN A 65 21.21 -3.34 9.90
N LEU A 66 20.40 -3.17 10.93
CA LEU A 66 19.87 -1.85 11.30
C LEU A 66 20.83 -1.21 12.33
N PRO A 67 21.69 -0.26 11.92
CA PRO A 67 22.58 0.44 12.83
C PRO A 67 21.77 1.31 13.78
N GLN A 68 22.33 1.58 14.96
CA GLN A 68 21.75 2.59 15.84
C GLN A 68 21.94 3.96 15.20
N THR A 69 20.84 4.58 14.82
CA THR A 69 20.85 5.90 14.19
C THR A 69 21.10 6.97 15.26
N THR A 70 22.26 7.61 15.22
CA THR A 70 22.62 8.71 16.12
C THR A 70 22.22 10.08 15.59
N SER A 71 21.97 10.18 14.29
CA SER A 71 21.52 11.40 13.60
C SER A 71 20.34 11.10 12.68
N PRO A 72 19.10 11.14 13.21
CA PRO A 72 17.90 10.92 12.41
C PRO A 72 17.78 11.89 11.24
N LYS A 73 17.59 11.36 10.03
CA LYS A 73 17.36 12.15 8.81
C LYS A 73 15.89 12.46 8.65
N LYS A 74 15.58 13.59 8.00
CA LYS A 74 14.22 13.96 7.58
C LYS A 74 13.96 13.36 6.20
N ILE A 75 13.07 12.40 6.13
CA ILE A 75 12.68 11.74 4.87
C ILE A 75 11.31 12.27 4.43
N LEU A 76 11.28 12.93 3.29
CA LEU A 76 10.02 13.34 2.66
C LEU A 76 9.39 12.12 1.99
N ILE A 77 8.14 11.80 2.35
CA ILE A 77 7.37 10.71 1.72
C ILE A 77 6.18 11.33 1.01
N ILE A 78 6.15 11.22 -0.33
CA ILE A 78 5.01 11.61 -1.15
C ILE A 78 4.24 10.36 -1.52
N MET A 79 3.07 10.20 -0.92
CA MET A 79 2.28 8.98 -1.00
C MET A 79 1.29 9.03 -2.16
N ALA A 80 1.15 7.92 -2.86
CA ALA A 80 -0.01 7.67 -3.71
C ALA A 80 -1.26 7.42 -2.82
N GLY A 81 -2.45 7.49 -3.41
CA GLY A 81 -3.71 7.28 -2.69
C GLY A 81 -4.70 6.40 -3.48
N ASN A 82 -4.20 5.63 -4.43
CA ASN A 82 -5.02 4.73 -5.24
C ASN A 82 -5.49 3.48 -4.50
N LEU A 83 -4.81 3.10 -3.42
CA LEU A 83 -5.17 1.96 -2.57
C LEU A 83 -5.13 2.38 -1.10
N PRO A 84 -5.96 1.76 -0.24
CA PRO A 84 -5.91 1.98 1.21
C PRO A 84 -4.52 1.68 1.76
N LEU A 85 -3.92 2.66 2.46
CA LEU A 85 -2.61 2.54 3.09
C LEU A 85 -1.45 2.18 2.14
N VAL A 86 -1.52 2.56 0.87
CA VAL A 86 -0.50 2.20 -0.14
C VAL A 86 0.91 2.71 0.21
N GLY A 87 1.02 3.86 0.85
CA GLY A 87 2.30 4.44 1.30
C GLY A 87 2.78 3.95 2.67
N PHE A 88 2.04 3.07 3.33
CA PHE A 88 2.34 2.67 4.71
C PHE A 88 3.66 1.92 4.86
N HIS A 89 4.01 1.07 3.87
CA HIS A 89 5.30 0.37 3.86
C HIS A 89 6.49 1.32 3.92
N ASP A 90 6.46 2.39 3.13
CA ASP A 90 7.57 3.36 3.10
C ASP A 90 7.71 4.08 4.44
N LEU A 91 6.59 4.43 5.05
CA LEU A 91 6.59 5.02 6.40
C LEU A 91 7.20 4.07 7.43
N LEU A 92 6.76 2.81 7.45
CA LEU A 92 7.30 1.81 8.38
C LEU A 92 8.80 1.60 8.17
N CYS A 93 9.30 1.56 6.93
CA CYS A 93 10.73 1.47 6.64
C CYS A 93 11.50 2.66 7.22
N VAL A 94 10.98 3.88 7.07
CA VAL A 94 11.61 5.10 7.60
C VAL A 94 11.67 5.07 9.14
N LEU A 95 10.58 4.67 9.80
CA LEU A 95 10.51 4.58 11.26
C LEU A 95 11.43 3.49 11.82
N VAL A 96 11.43 2.31 11.21
CA VAL A 96 12.29 1.18 11.59
C VAL A 96 13.76 1.51 11.41
N ALA A 97 14.11 2.30 10.39
CA ALA A 97 15.48 2.80 10.18
C ALA A 97 15.88 3.92 11.18
N GLY A 98 14.97 4.37 12.04
CA GLY A 98 15.22 5.39 13.04
C GLY A 98 15.27 6.81 12.48
N HIS A 99 14.57 7.08 11.39
CA HIS A 99 14.49 8.38 10.75
C HIS A 99 13.15 9.08 11.02
N LYS A 100 13.06 10.38 10.67
CA LYS A 100 11.84 11.17 10.77
C LYS A 100 11.16 11.24 9.41
N ALA A 101 9.84 11.08 9.38
CA ALA A 101 9.04 11.15 8.17
C ALA A 101 8.30 12.50 8.09
N ILE A 102 8.43 13.19 6.97
CA ILE A 102 7.55 14.29 6.57
C ILE A 102 6.65 13.72 5.49
N VAL A 103 5.37 13.53 5.81
CA VAL A 103 4.43 12.82 4.96
C VAL A 103 3.52 13.80 4.24
N LYS A 104 3.53 13.74 2.92
CA LYS A 104 2.56 14.40 2.05
C LYS A 104 1.59 13.34 1.54
N LEU A 105 0.38 13.39 2.07
CA LEU A 105 -0.69 12.47 1.68
C LEU A 105 -1.24 12.81 0.30
N SER A 106 -1.77 11.81 -0.39
CA SER A 106 -2.66 12.03 -1.52
C SER A 106 -3.96 12.67 -1.06
N SER A 107 -4.62 13.44 -1.94
CA SER A 107 -6.01 13.88 -1.73
C SER A 107 -6.97 12.72 -1.47
N ASP A 108 -6.66 11.56 -2.02
CA ASP A 108 -7.53 10.38 -2.05
C ASP A 108 -7.40 9.48 -0.81
N ASP A 109 -6.36 9.65 0.03
CA ASP A 109 -6.17 8.92 1.29
C ASP A 109 -5.65 9.84 2.40
N ARG A 110 -6.56 10.62 3.00
CA ARG A 110 -6.24 11.55 4.10
C ARG A 110 -6.76 11.10 5.46
N VAL A 111 -7.49 9.99 5.52
CA VAL A 111 -8.20 9.56 6.73
C VAL A 111 -7.43 8.46 7.47
N LEU A 112 -7.04 7.40 6.75
CA LEU A 112 -6.55 6.17 7.38
C LEU A 112 -5.23 6.36 8.11
N LEU A 113 -4.23 6.92 7.44
CA LEU A 113 -2.88 7.01 8.00
C LEU A 113 -2.78 7.98 9.18
N PRO A 114 -3.34 9.21 9.15
CA PRO A 114 -3.32 10.09 10.32
C PRO A 114 -4.00 9.48 11.54
N TYR A 115 -5.10 8.76 11.34
CA TYR A 115 -5.76 8.04 12.42
C TYR A 115 -4.87 6.95 13.01
N LEU A 116 -4.21 6.13 12.18
CA LEU A 116 -3.31 5.08 12.66
C LEU A 116 -2.12 5.66 13.44
N ILE A 117 -1.52 6.76 13.00
CA ILE A 117 -0.44 7.43 13.74
C ILE A 117 -0.90 7.88 15.12
N LYS A 118 -2.15 8.38 15.22
CA LYS A 118 -2.74 8.71 16.52
C LYS A 118 -2.87 7.48 17.44
N GLN A 119 -3.25 6.32 16.88
CA GLN A 119 -3.34 5.06 17.65
C GLN A 119 -1.95 4.54 18.07
N ILE A 120 -0.97 4.63 17.17
CA ILE A 120 0.41 4.21 17.42
C ILE A 120 1.02 4.97 18.60
N ARG A 121 0.64 6.22 18.83
CA ARG A 121 1.11 7.03 19.96
C ARG A 121 0.91 6.34 21.32
N ALA A 122 -0.11 5.51 21.47
CA ALA A 122 -0.41 4.83 22.73
C ALA A 122 0.63 3.76 23.12
N PHE A 123 1.40 3.24 22.16
CA PHE A 123 2.37 2.17 22.43
C PHE A 123 3.76 2.42 21.84
N ALA A 124 3.90 3.36 20.91
CA ALA A 124 5.16 3.76 20.30
C ALA A 124 5.15 5.30 20.10
N PRO A 125 5.14 6.09 21.18
CA PRO A 125 5.07 7.55 21.11
C PRO A 125 6.23 8.14 20.29
N GLU A 126 7.41 7.56 20.35
CA GLU A 126 8.59 7.95 19.58
C GLU A 126 8.38 7.84 18.06
N TRP A 127 7.59 6.85 17.62
CA TRP A 127 7.21 6.72 16.21
C TRP A 127 6.19 7.79 15.80
N ALA A 128 5.19 8.03 16.66
CA ALA A 128 4.19 9.05 16.38
C ALA A 128 4.79 10.47 16.33
N GLU A 129 5.81 10.75 17.15
CA GLU A 129 6.55 12.02 17.17
C GLU A 129 7.52 12.16 15.98
N ALA A 130 7.95 11.04 15.42
CA ALA A 130 8.82 11.03 14.23
C ALA A 130 8.04 11.31 12.92
N VAL A 131 6.71 11.38 12.95
CA VAL A 131 5.86 11.59 11.76
C VAL A 131 5.24 12.99 11.81
N ALA A 132 5.46 13.76 10.76
CA ALA A 132 4.79 15.03 10.52
C ALA A 132 4.01 15.00 9.21
N PHE A 133 2.75 15.40 9.20
CA PHE A 133 1.93 15.56 8.00
C PHE A 133 1.99 16.99 7.50
N THR A 134 2.02 17.19 6.17
CA THR A 134 2.00 18.52 5.56
C THR A 134 1.33 18.51 4.19
N ASP A 135 0.67 19.62 3.88
CA ASP A 135 0.19 19.93 2.52
C ASP A 135 1.11 20.94 1.83
N ASP A 136 1.99 21.57 2.60
CA ASP A 136 2.86 22.63 2.11
C ASP A 136 4.01 22.10 1.25
N LYS A 137 4.67 23.03 0.56
CA LYS A 137 5.92 22.75 -0.13
C LYS A 137 7.04 22.54 0.88
N VAL A 138 7.62 21.36 0.90
CA VAL A 138 8.74 21.02 1.78
C VAL A 138 10.06 21.39 1.10
N THR A 139 10.86 22.19 1.79
CA THR A 139 12.20 22.61 1.32
C THR A 139 13.33 21.94 2.12
N GLU A 140 13.06 21.60 3.38
CA GLU A 140 14.04 21.02 4.30
C GLU A 140 13.79 19.52 4.51
N TYR A 141 14.50 18.69 3.77
CA TYR A 141 14.52 17.23 3.89
C TYR A 141 15.91 16.71 3.45
N ASP A 142 16.28 15.52 3.88
CA ASP A 142 17.56 14.88 3.55
C ASP A 142 17.42 13.93 2.35
N ALA A 143 16.31 13.22 2.26
CA ALA A 143 16.01 12.31 1.16
C ALA A 143 14.50 12.28 0.88
N VAL A 144 14.09 11.73 -0.27
CA VAL A 144 12.68 11.61 -0.65
C VAL A 144 12.34 10.20 -1.12
N ILE A 145 11.15 9.75 -0.74
CA ILE A 145 10.49 8.59 -1.30
C ILE A 145 9.19 9.09 -1.94
N ALA A 146 9.04 8.93 -3.24
CA ALA A 146 7.88 9.43 -3.96
C ALA A 146 7.28 8.34 -4.85
N THR A 147 5.95 8.21 -4.83
CA THR A 147 5.21 7.27 -5.66
C THR A 147 4.15 8.03 -6.45
N GLY A 148 4.11 7.84 -7.76
CA GLY A 148 3.16 8.52 -8.64
C GLY A 148 3.09 7.91 -10.03
N SER A 149 2.23 8.48 -10.89
CA SER A 149 2.14 8.12 -12.30
C SER A 149 3.44 8.47 -13.04
N ASP A 150 3.61 7.97 -14.26
CA ASP A 150 4.79 8.27 -15.08
C ASP A 150 4.95 9.78 -15.34
N ASN A 151 3.84 10.49 -15.55
CA ASN A 151 3.87 11.95 -15.69
C ASN A 151 4.32 12.62 -14.39
N THR A 152 3.78 12.21 -13.26
CA THR A 152 4.15 12.75 -11.94
C THR A 152 5.61 12.45 -11.60
N ALA A 153 6.11 11.28 -11.98
CA ALA A 153 7.49 10.87 -11.73
C ALA A 153 8.51 11.79 -12.43
N ARG A 154 8.21 12.29 -13.64
CA ARG A 154 9.07 13.28 -14.32
C ARG A 154 9.20 14.57 -13.52
N TYR A 155 8.11 15.04 -12.92
CA TYR A 155 8.15 16.18 -12.01
C TYR A 155 8.93 15.88 -10.75
N PHE A 156 8.78 14.67 -10.18
CA PHE A 156 9.55 14.25 -9.01
C PHE A 156 11.04 14.19 -9.31
N GLU A 157 11.46 13.65 -10.45
CA GLU A 157 12.86 13.64 -10.89
C GLU A 157 13.42 15.06 -11.03
N TYR A 158 12.64 15.97 -11.62
CA TYR A 158 13.06 17.37 -11.78
C TYR A 158 13.21 18.10 -10.44
N TYR A 159 12.25 17.97 -9.53
CA TYR A 159 12.25 18.69 -8.26
C TYR A 159 13.12 18.04 -7.18
N PHE A 160 13.23 16.73 -7.15
CA PHE A 160 13.85 15.97 -6.07
C PHE A 160 15.14 15.25 -6.48
N GLY A 161 15.46 15.17 -7.76
CA GLY A 161 16.61 14.41 -8.28
C GLY A 161 17.98 14.86 -7.77
N LYS A 162 18.08 16.06 -7.18
CA LYS A 162 19.33 16.59 -6.60
C LYS A 162 19.67 16.02 -5.21
N LYS A 163 18.75 15.33 -4.57
CA LYS A 163 18.94 14.70 -3.25
C LYS A 163 18.80 13.19 -3.36
N PRO A 164 19.27 12.40 -2.39
CA PRO A 164 18.99 10.96 -2.36
C PRO A 164 17.49 10.72 -2.49
N HIS A 165 17.09 9.84 -3.41
CA HIS A 165 15.68 9.62 -3.69
C HIS A 165 15.35 8.18 -4.12
N ILE A 166 14.11 7.79 -3.85
CA ILE A 166 13.45 6.61 -4.42
C ILE A 166 12.18 7.12 -5.09
N ILE A 167 12.16 7.15 -6.42
CA ILE A 167 11.00 7.56 -7.20
C ILE A 167 10.42 6.32 -7.87
N ARG A 168 9.17 5.97 -7.50
CA ARG A 168 8.44 4.84 -8.10
C ARG A 168 7.45 5.35 -9.12
N LYS A 169 7.59 4.81 -10.33
CA LYS A 169 6.71 5.04 -11.47
C LYS A 169 5.58 4.02 -11.50
N ASN A 170 4.65 4.19 -12.43
CA ASN A 170 3.65 3.15 -12.70
C ASN A 170 4.32 1.81 -12.99
N ARG A 171 3.68 0.76 -12.50
CA ARG A 171 4.07 -0.62 -12.74
C ARG A 171 2.81 -1.41 -13.06
N HIS A 172 2.99 -2.42 -13.88
CA HIS A 172 1.95 -3.37 -14.24
C HIS A 172 2.48 -4.77 -13.97
N SER A 173 1.62 -5.66 -13.52
CA SER A 173 1.93 -7.07 -13.39
C SER A 173 1.38 -7.85 -14.57
N VAL A 174 2.00 -8.97 -14.84
CA VAL A 174 1.56 -9.92 -15.86
C VAL A 174 1.43 -11.29 -15.23
N ALA A 175 0.54 -12.12 -15.76
CA ALA A 175 0.50 -13.54 -15.44
C ALA A 175 0.88 -14.36 -16.67
N VAL A 176 1.60 -15.44 -16.44
CA VAL A 176 1.97 -16.43 -17.46
C VAL A 176 1.23 -17.71 -17.11
N LEU A 177 0.32 -18.11 -17.98
CA LEU A 177 -0.46 -19.34 -17.81
C LEU A 177 0.17 -20.44 -18.67
N THR A 178 0.13 -21.65 -18.17
CA THR A 178 0.65 -22.85 -18.83
C THR A 178 -0.43 -23.61 -19.60
N GLY A 179 -1.70 -23.39 -19.23
CA GLY A 179 -2.84 -24.15 -19.70
C GLY A 179 -3.18 -25.37 -18.83
N GLU A 180 -2.43 -25.54 -17.72
CA GLU A 180 -2.63 -26.66 -16.76
C GLU A 180 -3.10 -26.16 -15.39
N GLU A 181 -3.52 -24.87 -15.30
CA GLU A 181 -4.00 -24.28 -14.06
C GLU A 181 -5.28 -24.94 -13.58
N THR A 182 -5.36 -25.17 -12.27
CA THR A 182 -6.59 -25.62 -11.62
C THR A 182 -7.65 -24.51 -11.58
N PRO A 183 -8.93 -24.84 -11.43
CA PRO A 183 -9.98 -23.84 -11.25
C PRO A 183 -9.70 -22.90 -10.06
N GLU A 184 -9.12 -23.39 -8.98
CA GLU A 184 -8.76 -22.62 -7.80
C GLU A 184 -7.65 -21.60 -8.11
N GLU A 185 -6.62 -22.00 -8.86
CA GLU A 185 -5.53 -21.11 -9.30
C GLU A 185 -6.06 -20.00 -10.23
N LEU A 186 -6.99 -20.33 -11.13
CA LEU A 186 -7.63 -19.33 -11.99
C LEU A 186 -8.56 -18.38 -11.19
N GLN A 187 -9.24 -18.86 -10.14
CA GLN A 187 -10.00 -17.99 -9.24
C GLN A 187 -9.07 -17.05 -8.45
N ASP A 188 -7.92 -17.53 -7.99
CA ASP A 188 -6.93 -16.71 -7.31
C ASP A 188 -6.31 -15.67 -8.27
N LEU A 189 -6.09 -16.03 -9.53
CA LEU A 189 -5.75 -15.06 -10.57
C LEU A 189 -6.82 -13.98 -10.72
N GLY A 190 -8.11 -14.35 -10.62
CA GLY A 190 -9.21 -13.38 -10.59
C GLY A 190 -9.06 -12.34 -9.47
N LYS A 191 -8.60 -12.73 -8.29
CA LYS A 191 -8.28 -11.77 -7.20
C LYS A 191 -7.14 -10.86 -7.61
N ASP A 192 -6.08 -11.38 -8.22
CA ASP A 192 -4.93 -10.58 -8.67
C ASP A 192 -5.29 -9.59 -9.79
N ILE A 193 -6.33 -9.87 -10.56
CA ILE A 193 -6.85 -8.96 -11.60
C ILE A 193 -7.78 -7.89 -10.98
N PHE A 194 -8.78 -8.29 -10.20
CA PHE A 194 -9.92 -7.45 -9.84
C PHE A 194 -9.84 -6.83 -8.44
N LEU A 195 -8.99 -7.35 -7.55
CA LEU A 195 -8.86 -6.76 -6.22
C LEU A 195 -8.49 -5.28 -6.33
N TYR A 196 -9.15 -4.45 -5.52
CA TYR A 196 -9.03 -2.99 -5.61
C TYR A 196 -9.32 -2.43 -7.01
N TYR A 197 -10.23 -3.07 -7.75
CA TYR A 197 -10.61 -2.64 -9.12
C TYR A 197 -9.43 -2.62 -10.10
N GLY A 198 -8.42 -3.43 -9.89
CA GLY A 198 -7.22 -3.46 -10.74
C GLY A 198 -6.29 -2.24 -10.58
N LEU A 199 -6.53 -1.36 -9.58
CA LEU A 199 -5.77 -0.12 -9.40
C LEU A 199 -4.37 -0.32 -8.79
N GLY A 200 -4.05 -1.53 -8.33
CA GLY A 200 -2.77 -1.83 -7.72
C GLY A 200 -1.64 -2.00 -8.73
N CYS A 201 -0.43 -1.55 -8.37
CA CYS A 201 0.75 -1.80 -9.21
C CYS A 201 1.15 -3.28 -9.33
N ARG A 202 0.50 -4.15 -8.58
CA ARG A 202 0.64 -5.62 -8.64
C ARG A 202 -0.59 -6.29 -9.25
N SER A 203 -1.64 -5.52 -9.58
CA SER A 203 -2.80 -6.07 -10.27
C SER A 203 -2.38 -6.54 -11.67
N VAL A 204 -2.82 -7.73 -12.04
CA VAL A 204 -2.50 -8.33 -13.33
C VAL A 204 -3.28 -7.59 -14.42
N SER A 205 -2.57 -7.01 -15.37
CA SER A 205 -3.14 -6.26 -16.49
C SER A 205 -2.92 -6.92 -17.85
N LYS A 206 -2.14 -8.00 -17.88
CA LYS A 206 -1.85 -8.74 -19.11
C LYS A 206 -1.59 -10.21 -18.80
N LEU A 207 -2.16 -11.07 -19.64
CA LEU A 207 -1.93 -12.50 -19.60
C LEU A 207 -1.06 -12.93 -20.78
N PHE A 208 -0.12 -13.81 -20.54
CA PHE A 208 0.57 -14.59 -21.54
C PHE A 208 0.05 -16.03 -21.44
N VAL A 209 -0.45 -16.55 -22.53
CA VAL A 209 -1.10 -17.86 -22.59
C VAL A 209 -0.48 -18.69 -23.72
N PRO A 210 -0.54 -20.04 -23.67
CA PRO A 210 -0.16 -20.89 -24.80
C PRO A 210 -0.99 -20.58 -26.05
N GLN A 211 -0.46 -20.96 -27.21
CA GLN A 211 -1.25 -21.02 -28.42
C GLN A 211 -2.43 -21.98 -28.17
N ASP A 212 -3.58 -21.80 -28.62
CA ASP A 212 -4.75 -22.65 -28.42
C ASP A 212 -5.24 -22.75 -26.95
N TYR A 213 -4.94 -21.74 -26.11
CA TYR A 213 -5.44 -21.68 -24.73
C TYR A 213 -6.98 -21.58 -24.68
N ASP A 214 -7.59 -22.42 -23.85
CA ASP A 214 -9.05 -22.40 -23.62
C ASP A 214 -9.43 -21.28 -22.66
N PHE A 215 -9.90 -20.15 -23.21
CA PHE A 215 -10.34 -19.00 -22.42
C PHE A 215 -11.67 -19.25 -21.68
N ASP A 216 -12.47 -20.25 -22.05
CA ASP A 216 -13.72 -20.52 -21.37
C ASP A 216 -13.48 -20.95 -19.91
N LEU A 217 -12.41 -21.70 -19.65
CA LEU A 217 -12.00 -22.07 -18.29
C LEU A 217 -11.66 -20.83 -17.45
N LEU A 218 -10.91 -19.90 -18.02
CA LEU A 218 -10.57 -18.65 -17.36
C LEU A 218 -11.82 -17.80 -17.08
N PHE A 219 -12.69 -17.62 -18.08
CA PHE A 219 -13.90 -16.81 -17.93
C PHE A 219 -14.87 -17.40 -16.90
N GLN A 220 -15.00 -18.71 -16.85
CA GLN A 220 -15.79 -19.37 -15.81
C GLN A 220 -15.21 -19.14 -14.42
N ALA A 221 -13.88 -19.22 -14.25
CA ALA A 221 -13.22 -19.03 -12.98
C ALA A 221 -13.31 -17.58 -12.46
N ILE A 222 -13.26 -16.59 -13.35
CA ILE A 222 -13.36 -15.17 -12.97
C ILE A 222 -14.80 -14.63 -12.97
N TYR A 223 -15.79 -15.42 -13.41
CA TYR A 223 -17.20 -15.01 -13.44
C TYR A 223 -17.76 -14.50 -12.09
N PRO A 224 -17.32 -14.99 -10.91
CA PRO A 224 -17.74 -14.43 -9.63
C PRO A 224 -17.46 -12.94 -9.46
N TYR A 225 -16.55 -12.36 -10.24
CA TYR A 225 -16.23 -10.93 -10.21
C TYR A 225 -17.10 -10.08 -11.17
N LYS A 226 -18.08 -10.66 -11.86
CA LYS A 226 -18.91 -9.96 -12.87
C LYS A 226 -19.55 -8.67 -12.37
N ASP A 227 -19.95 -8.65 -11.09
CA ASP A 227 -20.67 -7.51 -10.49
C ASP A 227 -19.78 -6.28 -10.31
N ILE A 228 -18.46 -6.39 -10.53
CA ILE A 228 -17.53 -5.25 -10.50
C ILE A 228 -17.92 -4.16 -11.52
N ILE A 229 -18.57 -4.54 -12.63
CA ILE A 229 -19.03 -3.61 -13.66
C ILE A 229 -20.18 -2.72 -13.18
N GLU A 230 -20.90 -3.10 -12.13
CA GLU A 230 -21.97 -2.31 -11.53
C GLU A 230 -21.41 -1.12 -10.72
N GLU A 231 -20.13 -1.18 -10.33
CA GLU A 231 -19.44 -0.05 -9.70
C GLU A 231 -19.23 1.08 -10.71
N GLN A 232 -19.97 2.18 -10.53
CA GLN A 232 -20.05 3.27 -11.50
C GLN A 232 -18.69 3.78 -11.97
N LYS A 233 -17.73 3.90 -11.06
CA LYS A 233 -16.38 4.35 -11.42
C LYS A 233 -15.63 3.33 -12.27
N TYR A 234 -15.82 2.03 -12.01
CA TYR A 234 -15.21 0.97 -12.79
C TYR A 234 -15.84 0.90 -14.18
N ALA A 235 -17.16 0.94 -14.27
CA ALA A 235 -17.89 0.97 -15.54
C ALA A 235 -17.46 2.14 -16.41
N ASN A 236 -17.40 3.35 -15.85
CA ASN A 236 -16.95 4.54 -16.59
C ASN A 236 -15.52 4.39 -17.15
N ASN A 237 -14.61 3.73 -16.41
CA ASN A 237 -13.26 3.46 -16.91
C ASN A 237 -13.24 2.35 -17.97
N TYR A 238 -14.17 1.42 -17.92
CA TYR A 238 -14.28 0.34 -18.91
C TYR A 238 -14.84 0.84 -20.25
N ASP A 239 -15.80 1.77 -20.20
CA ASP A 239 -16.46 2.33 -21.39
C ASP A 239 -15.62 3.40 -22.10
N TYR A 240 -14.56 3.90 -21.50
CA TYR A 240 -13.69 4.94 -22.03
C TYR A 240 -12.48 4.37 -22.77
#